data_d9b0733278263314e841205015699cc6
#
_entry.id   d9b0733278263314e841205015699cc6
#
_cell.length_a   1.000
_cell.length_b   1.000
_cell.length_c   1.000
_cell.angle_alpha   90.00
_cell.angle_beta   90.00
_cell.angle_gamma   90.00
#
_symmetry.space_group_name_H-M   'P 1'
#
loop_
_entity.id
_entity.type
_entity.pdbx_description
1 polymer ?
#
loop_
_entity_poly.entity_id
_entity_poly.type
_entity_poly.pdbx_seq_one_letter_code
_entity_poly.pdbx_strand_id
1 'polypeptide(L)'
;MQNQQPSTLKEIRVHGTQDFPCAFYQTGTRIKGNMVKHHWHEEVELLYFSGGEFCLEVNMERFNISEECFYFINPGELHSISVEKNGGCVENAVVFHMDMLSSAYALDQIQTNLIQPVQNGSIQFPRCLRKNEPAFEPVRKSYEEIRNVFGGDSFRENYYDGEAVTDDITRQLFIKSTLLRILAVLSANNLFEVTEKNHDHRIETIKTTLTYIQENYKEKIYIRDPVSYTHSDAADDSLRV
;
A
#
# COMPACT_ATOMS: atom_id res chain seq x y z
N MET A 1 15.14 -27.82 6.50
CA MET A 1 13.68 -27.84 6.34
C MET A 1 13.22 -26.41 6.56
N GLN A 2 12.99 -25.66 5.49
CA GLN A 2 12.45 -24.30 5.58
C GLN A 2 10.96 -24.44 5.93
N ASN A 3 10.58 -23.91 7.09
CA ASN A 3 9.17 -23.73 7.46
C ASN A 3 8.55 -22.74 6.45
N GLN A 4 7.88 -23.28 5.42
CA GLN A 4 6.98 -22.46 4.63
C GLN A 4 5.73 -22.23 5.47
N GLN A 5 5.63 -21.02 6.08
CA GLN A 5 4.38 -20.54 6.63
C GLN A 5 3.33 -20.49 5.50
N PRO A 6 2.06 -20.76 5.78
CA PRO A 6 0.99 -20.57 4.81
C PRO A 6 1.00 -19.13 4.34
N SER A 7 1.10 -18.91 3.04
CA SER A 7 1.10 -17.58 2.46
C SER A 7 -0.33 -17.04 2.43
N THR A 8 -0.74 -16.35 3.47
CA THR A 8 -1.96 -15.55 3.41
C THR A 8 -1.73 -14.36 2.48
N LEU A 9 -2.75 -13.91 1.76
CA LEU A 9 -2.66 -12.68 0.95
C LEU A 9 -2.48 -11.44 1.81
N LYS A 10 -2.92 -11.47 3.06
CA LYS A 10 -2.60 -10.42 4.02
C LYS A 10 -1.11 -10.50 4.32
N GLU A 11 -0.40 -9.42 4.07
CA GLU A 11 1.00 -9.34 4.43
C GLU A 11 1.13 -9.32 5.96
N ILE A 12 1.98 -10.22 6.48
CA ILE A 12 2.28 -10.30 7.91
C ILE A 12 3.53 -9.53 8.30
N ARG A 13 4.16 -8.89 7.34
CA ARG A 13 5.36 -8.08 7.55
C ARG A 13 4.98 -6.82 8.33
N VAL A 14 5.82 -6.46 9.29
CA VAL A 14 5.76 -5.15 9.96
C VAL A 14 6.58 -4.16 9.15
N HIS A 15 5.94 -3.11 8.64
CA HIS A 15 6.60 -2.04 7.91
C HIS A 15 7.18 -1.02 8.91
N GLY A 16 8.51 -0.96 9.02
CA GLY A 16 9.19 -0.17 10.04
C GLY A 16 9.24 -0.88 11.39
N THR A 17 8.90 -0.18 12.45
CA THR A 17 8.84 -0.72 13.83
C THR A 17 7.44 -0.55 14.41
N GLN A 18 7.15 -1.24 15.51
CA GLN A 18 5.88 -1.07 16.21
C GLN A 18 5.66 0.39 16.68
N ASP A 19 6.73 1.08 17.08
CA ASP A 19 6.66 2.45 17.58
C ASP A 19 6.72 3.49 16.45
N PHE A 20 7.23 3.11 15.28
CA PHE A 20 7.32 3.94 14.10
C PHE A 20 7.01 3.13 12.83
N PRO A 21 5.72 2.90 12.51
CA PRO A 21 5.29 2.07 11.40
C PRO A 21 5.40 2.80 10.05
N CYS A 22 6.65 3.00 9.61
CA CYS A 22 6.99 3.56 8.31
C CYS A 22 8.27 2.92 7.79
N ALA A 23 8.26 2.53 6.52
CA ALA A 23 9.39 1.92 5.84
C ALA A 23 9.54 2.47 4.42
N PHE A 24 10.76 2.42 3.91
CA PHE A 24 11.08 2.72 2.52
C PHE A 24 11.60 1.44 1.86
N TYR A 25 11.07 1.13 0.68
CA TYR A 25 11.48 -0.02 -0.11
C TYR A 25 11.95 0.43 -1.49
N GLN A 26 12.95 -0.26 -2.00
CA GLN A 26 13.39 -0.14 -3.38
C GLN A 26 13.46 -1.53 -3.98
N THR A 27 12.64 -1.79 -4.96
CA THR A 27 12.55 -3.09 -5.63
C THR A 27 12.92 -2.92 -7.09
N GLY A 28 13.81 -3.79 -7.57
CA GLY A 28 14.25 -3.74 -8.97
C GLY A 28 14.35 -5.12 -9.59
N THR A 29 14.09 -5.19 -10.88
CA THR A 29 14.28 -6.40 -11.67
C THR A 29 14.72 -6.07 -13.08
N ARG A 30 15.50 -6.97 -13.69
CA ARG A 30 15.89 -6.89 -15.10
C ARG A 30 15.09 -7.84 -15.97
N ILE A 31 14.26 -8.68 -15.37
CA ILE A 31 13.55 -9.77 -16.03
C ILE A 31 12.06 -9.51 -15.99
N LYS A 32 11.38 -9.69 -17.12
CA LYS A 32 9.92 -9.68 -17.19
C LYS A 32 9.32 -10.71 -16.23
N GLY A 33 8.26 -10.32 -15.54
CA GLY A 33 7.51 -11.19 -14.63
C GLY A 33 6.99 -10.47 -13.40
N ASN A 34 6.50 -11.23 -12.44
CA ASN A 34 6.00 -10.69 -11.19
C ASN A 34 7.17 -10.16 -10.35
N MET A 35 7.15 -8.87 -10.06
CA MET A 35 8.08 -8.20 -9.19
C MET A 35 7.58 -8.19 -7.75
N VAL A 36 6.29 -7.85 -7.57
CA VAL A 36 5.57 -7.92 -6.29
C VAL A 36 4.34 -8.81 -6.47
N LYS A 37 4.21 -9.85 -5.66
CA LYS A 37 3.07 -10.77 -5.70
C LYS A 37 1.83 -10.11 -5.13
N HIS A 38 0.65 -10.62 -5.48
CA HIS A 38 -0.61 -10.17 -4.89
C HIS A 38 -0.57 -10.28 -3.37
N HIS A 39 -0.82 -9.15 -2.71
CA HIS A 39 -0.93 -9.04 -1.26
C HIS A 39 -1.76 -7.80 -0.91
N TRP A 40 -2.10 -7.66 0.35
CA TRP A 40 -2.73 -6.47 0.91
C TRP A 40 -2.27 -6.25 2.35
N HIS A 41 -2.30 -5.01 2.81
CA HIS A 41 -1.93 -4.58 4.17
C HIS A 41 -2.78 -3.38 4.61
N GLU A 42 -2.69 -3.00 5.88
CA GLU A 42 -3.47 -1.91 6.49
C GLU A 42 -2.82 -0.53 6.31
N GLU A 43 -1.59 -0.49 5.82
CA GLU A 43 -0.83 0.73 5.60
C GLU A 43 -1.22 1.40 4.29
N VAL A 44 -0.94 2.70 4.19
CA VAL A 44 -0.89 3.43 2.92
C VAL A 44 0.45 3.17 2.27
N GLU A 45 0.47 2.89 0.98
CA GLU A 45 1.69 2.76 0.21
C GLU A 45 1.75 3.82 -0.89
N LEU A 46 2.83 4.59 -0.89
CA LEU A 46 3.14 5.56 -1.93
C LEU A 46 4.21 4.97 -2.85
N LEU A 47 3.79 4.50 -4.01
CA LEU A 47 4.64 3.96 -5.06
C LEU A 47 5.17 5.09 -5.95
N TYR A 48 6.49 5.08 -6.21
CA TYR A 48 7.11 5.97 -7.17
C TYR A 48 7.75 5.17 -8.30
N PHE A 49 7.33 5.45 -9.52
CA PHE A 49 7.89 4.90 -10.74
C PHE A 49 8.66 6.00 -11.47
N SER A 50 9.97 5.89 -11.56
CA SER A 50 10.82 6.85 -12.27
C SER A 50 10.81 6.66 -13.79
N GLY A 51 10.23 5.58 -14.27
CA GLY A 51 10.13 5.14 -15.65
C GLY A 51 10.21 3.61 -15.71
N GLY A 52 10.07 3.05 -16.89
CA GLY A 52 10.02 1.60 -17.10
C GLY A 52 8.65 1.15 -17.60
N GLU A 53 8.47 -0.15 -17.81
CA GLU A 53 7.19 -0.71 -18.25
C GLU A 53 6.67 -1.69 -17.20
N PHE A 54 5.77 -1.17 -16.37
CA PHE A 54 5.13 -1.92 -15.30
C PHE A 54 3.63 -2.12 -15.59
N CYS A 55 3.08 -3.18 -15.03
CA CYS A 55 1.66 -3.34 -14.82
C CYS A 55 1.42 -3.41 -13.31
N LEU A 56 0.79 -2.38 -12.76
CA LEU A 56 0.25 -2.35 -11.42
C LEU A 56 -1.18 -2.87 -11.49
N GLU A 57 -1.53 -3.83 -10.64
CA GLU A 57 -2.89 -4.30 -10.48
C GLU A 57 -3.38 -3.96 -9.07
N VAL A 58 -4.50 -3.26 -8.96
CA VAL A 58 -5.13 -2.90 -7.68
C VAL A 58 -6.59 -3.30 -7.74
N ASN A 59 -7.03 -4.12 -6.80
CA ASN A 59 -8.41 -4.63 -6.73
C ASN A 59 -8.90 -5.18 -8.08
N MET A 60 -8.03 -5.91 -8.81
CA MET A 60 -8.26 -6.49 -10.14
C MET A 60 -8.32 -5.45 -11.29
N GLU A 61 -8.16 -4.17 -11.03
CA GLU A 61 -7.98 -3.15 -12.04
C GLU A 61 -6.52 -3.03 -12.45
N ARG A 62 -6.24 -2.91 -13.74
CA ARG A 62 -4.88 -2.91 -14.30
C ARG A 62 -4.48 -1.51 -14.78
N PHE A 63 -3.30 -1.07 -14.35
CA PHE A 63 -2.71 0.20 -14.72
C PHE A 63 -1.35 -0.05 -15.39
N ASN A 64 -1.28 0.27 -16.69
CA ASN A 64 -0.01 0.20 -17.42
C ASN A 64 0.78 1.49 -17.21
N ILE A 65 2.01 1.35 -16.70
CA ILE A 65 2.87 2.45 -16.31
C ILE A 65 4.10 2.45 -17.21
N SER A 66 4.32 3.55 -17.92
CA SER A 66 5.48 3.74 -18.81
C SER A 66 6.17 5.09 -18.58
N GLU A 67 5.57 5.98 -17.79
CA GLU A 67 6.05 7.31 -17.52
C GLU A 67 6.27 7.54 -16.04
N GLU A 68 7.03 8.59 -15.70
CA GLU A 68 7.24 8.99 -14.32
C GLU A 68 5.92 9.39 -13.63
N CYS A 69 5.59 8.72 -12.53
CA CYS A 69 4.35 8.96 -11.80
C CYS A 69 4.41 8.40 -10.38
N PHE A 70 3.45 8.83 -9.56
CA PHE A 70 3.13 8.21 -8.29
C PHE A 70 1.82 7.44 -8.38
N TYR A 71 1.75 6.34 -7.64
CA TYR A 71 0.51 5.61 -7.34
C TYR A 71 0.34 5.50 -5.84
N PHE A 72 -0.90 5.59 -5.38
CA PHE A 72 -1.24 5.36 -3.98
C PHE A 72 -2.06 4.07 -3.88
N ILE A 73 -1.64 3.22 -2.95
CA ILE A 73 -2.40 2.05 -2.50
C ILE A 73 -3.04 2.44 -1.17
N ASN A 74 -4.35 2.38 -1.12
CA ASN A 74 -5.09 2.68 0.10
C ASN A 74 -5.11 1.48 1.05
N PRO A 75 -5.33 1.67 2.36
CA PRO A 75 -5.42 0.59 3.32
C PRO A 75 -6.36 -0.51 2.85
N GLY A 76 -5.90 -1.75 2.93
CA GLY A 76 -6.69 -2.93 2.59
C GLY A 76 -6.82 -3.23 1.08
N GLU A 77 -6.23 -2.48 0.18
CA GLU A 77 -6.31 -2.77 -1.25
C GLU A 77 -5.41 -3.95 -1.65
N LEU A 78 -6.00 -4.93 -2.34
CA LEU A 78 -5.25 -6.05 -2.93
C LEU A 78 -4.48 -5.56 -4.15
N HIS A 79 -3.15 -5.71 -4.14
CA HIS A 79 -2.32 -5.20 -5.23
C HIS A 79 -1.14 -6.11 -5.57
N SER A 80 -0.60 -5.90 -6.77
CA SER A 80 0.60 -6.57 -7.27
C SER A 80 1.29 -5.73 -8.33
N ILE A 81 2.59 -5.94 -8.53
CA ILE A 81 3.37 -5.26 -9.56
C ILE A 81 4.05 -6.31 -10.43
N SER A 82 3.91 -6.18 -11.74
CA SER A 82 4.65 -6.96 -12.72
C SER A 82 5.40 -6.08 -13.70
N VAL A 83 6.48 -6.60 -14.25
CA VAL A 83 7.29 -5.95 -15.27
C VAL A 83 6.97 -6.56 -16.61
N GLU A 84 6.59 -5.74 -17.57
CA GLU A 84 6.10 -6.19 -18.88
C GLU A 84 7.22 -6.46 -19.89
N LYS A 85 8.38 -5.83 -19.74
CA LYS A 85 9.54 -6.03 -20.61
C LYS A 85 10.84 -6.21 -19.82
N ASN A 86 11.76 -6.98 -20.39
CA ASN A 86 13.14 -7.00 -19.90
C ASN A 86 13.81 -5.65 -20.13
N GLY A 87 14.63 -5.18 -19.20
CA GLY A 87 15.37 -3.93 -19.42
C GLY A 87 15.79 -3.16 -18.18
N GLY A 88 15.47 -3.66 -17.01
CA GLY A 88 15.78 -2.99 -15.75
C GLY A 88 14.72 -1.95 -15.40
N CYS A 89 13.91 -2.31 -14.44
CA CYS A 89 12.86 -1.49 -13.86
C CYS A 89 13.08 -1.38 -12.37
N VAL A 90 12.92 -0.19 -11.82
CA VAL A 90 13.02 0.10 -10.39
C VAL A 90 11.75 0.80 -9.96
N GLU A 91 11.13 0.25 -8.96
CA GLU A 91 10.00 0.83 -8.24
C GLU A 91 10.46 1.15 -6.82
N ASN A 92 9.93 2.21 -6.25
CA ASN A 92 10.20 2.61 -4.87
C ASN A 92 8.88 2.82 -4.15
N ALA A 93 8.83 2.38 -2.89
CA ALA A 93 7.66 2.50 -2.05
C ALA A 93 7.98 3.17 -0.71
N VAL A 94 7.11 4.09 -0.29
CA VAL A 94 7.01 4.54 1.10
C VAL A 94 5.76 3.92 1.69
N VAL A 95 5.90 3.00 2.63
CA VAL A 95 4.79 2.33 3.30
C VAL A 95 4.66 2.90 4.71
N PHE A 96 3.48 3.37 5.09
CA PHE A 96 3.26 3.97 6.41
C PHE A 96 1.84 3.74 6.94
N HIS A 97 1.74 3.52 8.25
CA HIS A 97 0.44 3.39 8.90
C HIS A 97 -0.11 4.78 9.27
N MET A 98 -1.39 5.02 8.99
CA MET A 98 -2.03 6.31 9.25
C MET A 98 -2.05 6.70 10.73
N ASP A 99 -2.01 5.74 11.65
CA ASP A 99 -2.00 5.99 13.09
C ASP A 99 -0.78 6.82 13.54
N MET A 100 0.35 6.72 12.81
CA MET A 100 1.52 7.54 13.12
C MET A 100 1.29 9.05 12.93
N LEU A 101 0.28 9.43 12.14
CA LEU A 101 -0.13 10.82 11.88
C LEU A 101 -1.30 11.24 12.76
N SER A 102 -1.85 10.32 13.55
CA SER A 102 -3.02 10.56 14.40
C SER A 102 -2.72 11.52 15.54
N SER A 103 -3.74 12.26 15.93
CA SER A 103 -3.75 13.18 17.09
C SER A 103 -4.69 12.65 18.17
N ALA A 104 -4.23 12.67 19.41
CA ALA A 104 -5.08 12.37 20.57
C ALA A 104 -5.98 13.55 20.99
N TYR A 105 -5.83 14.71 20.36
CA TYR A 105 -6.65 15.88 20.67
C TYR A 105 -8.03 15.76 20.02
N ALA A 106 -9.06 15.62 20.84
CA ALA A 106 -10.43 15.32 20.40
C ALA A 106 -11.06 16.37 19.46
N LEU A 107 -10.58 17.60 19.46
CA LEU A 107 -11.08 18.69 18.60
C LEU A 107 -10.17 18.94 17.38
N ASP A 108 -9.22 18.05 17.10
CA ASP A 108 -8.36 18.15 15.94
C ASP A 108 -9.17 17.91 14.65
N GLN A 109 -9.34 18.95 13.86
CA GLN A 109 -10.08 18.88 12.60
C GLN A 109 -9.33 18.04 11.53
N ILE A 110 -8.00 17.97 11.59
CA ILE A 110 -7.23 17.11 10.68
C ILE A 110 -7.54 15.65 11.00
N GLN A 111 -7.56 15.30 12.30
CA GLN A 111 -7.93 13.96 12.75
C GLN A 111 -9.33 13.57 12.28
N THR A 112 -10.32 14.43 12.52
CA THR A 112 -11.73 14.10 12.26
C THR A 112 -12.13 14.16 10.78
N ASN A 113 -11.51 15.08 10.00
CA ASN A 113 -11.92 15.34 8.62
C ASN A 113 -11.00 14.71 7.57
N LEU A 114 -9.85 14.19 7.95
CA LEU A 114 -8.91 13.56 7.02
C LEU A 114 -8.37 12.22 7.52
N ILE A 115 -7.67 12.21 8.67
CA ILE A 115 -6.97 11.00 9.14
C ILE A 115 -7.96 9.85 9.37
N GLN A 116 -8.95 10.06 10.21
CA GLN A 116 -9.96 9.05 10.52
C GLN A 116 -10.80 8.64 9.30
N PRO A 117 -11.26 9.55 8.41
CA PRO A 117 -11.90 9.17 7.16
C PRO A 117 -11.04 8.31 6.23
N VAL A 118 -9.72 8.54 6.17
CA VAL A 118 -8.82 7.66 5.41
C VAL A 118 -8.71 6.28 6.08
N GLN A 119 -8.52 6.23 7.41
CA GLN A 119 -8.44 4.98 8.17
C GLN A 119 -9.69 4.11 8.01
N ASN A 120 -10.87 4.71 7.93
CA ASN A 120 -12.13 3.99 7.78
C ASN A 120 -12.60 3.85 6.32
N GLY A 121 -11.78 4.28 5.34
CA GLY A 121 -12.03 4.15 3.90
C GLY A 121 -13.11 5.09 3.34
N SER A 122 -13.61 6.06 4.12
CA SER A 122 -14.59 7.06 3.63
C SER A 122 -13.95 8.09 2.71
N ILE A 123 -12.64 8.31 2.86
CA ILE A 123 -11.80 9.12 1.99
C ILE A 123 -10.62 8.26 1.54
N GLN A 124 -10.25 8.40 0.28
CA GLN A 124 -9.12 7.69 -0.30
C GLN A 124 -8.11 8.66 -0.89
N PHE A 125 -6.84 8.24 -0.91
CA PHE A 125 -5.81 8.89 -1.70
C PHE A 125 -6.13 8.75 -3.19
N PRO A 126 -5.67 9.71 -4.02
CA PRO A 126 -5.81 9.61 -5.47
C PRO A 126 -5.09 8.34 -5.96
N ARG A 127 -5.67 7.67 -6.96
CA ARG A 127 -5.02 6.48 -7.50
C ARG A 127 -3.67 6.77 -8.13
N CYS A 128 -3.57 7.85 -8.91
CA CYS A 128 -2.38 8.21 -9.64
C CYS A 128 -2.12 9.71 -9.56
N LEU A 129 -0.85 10.10 -9.52
CA LEU A 129 -0.41 11.48 -9.66
C LEU A 129 0.64 11.53 -10.77
N ARG A 130 0.29 12.21 -11.86
CA ARG A 130 1.12 12.30 -13.06
C ARG A 130 1.98 13.54 -13.07
N LYS A 131 3.07 13.49 -13.82
CA LYS A 131 4.09 14.56 -13.91
C LYS A 131 3.54 15.93 -14.32
N ASN A 132 2.47 15.97 -15.10
CA ASN A 132 1.85 17.21 -15.56
C ASN A 132 0.87 17.84 -14.55
N GLU A 133 0.63 17.20 -13.41
CA GLU A 133 -0.30 17.70 -12.39
C GLU A 133 0.41 18.63 -11.39
N PRO A 134 -0.25 19.70 -10.93
CA PRO A 134 0.37 20.70 -10.04
C PRO A 134 0.95 20.13 -8.75
N ALA A 135 0.33 19.07 -8.21
CA ALA A 135 0.77 18.42 -6.99
C ALA A 135 2.00 17.52 -7.17
N PHE A 136 2.36 17.15 -8.41
CA PHE A 136 3.42 16.17 -8.66
C PHE A 136 4.78 16.61 -8.10
N GLU A 137 5.28 17.77 -8.49
CA GLU A 137 6.60 18.23 -8.05
C GLU A 137 6.70 18.48 -6.54
N PRO A 138 5.68 19.08 -5.86
CA PRO A 138 5.67 19.14 -4.40
C PRO A 138 5.69 17.77 -3.71
N VAL A 139 4.94 16.79 -4.22
CA VAL A 139 4.94 15.41 -3.69
C VAL A 139 6.28 14.74 -3.98
N ARG A 140 6.84 14.88 -5.18
CA ARG A 140 8.15 14.33 -5.55
C ARG A 140 9.26 14.86 -4.64
N LYS A 141 9.27 16.15 -4.35
CA LYS A 141 10.23 16.76 -3.42
C LYS A 141 10.09 16.16 -2.02
N SER A 142 8.87 15.98 -1.54
CA SER A 142 8.60 15.37 -0.23
C SER A 142 9.03 13.90 -0.21
N TYR A 143 8.74 13.16 -1.27
CA TYR A 143 9.20 11.77 -1.43
C TYR A 143 10.73 11.66 -1.38
N GLU A 144 11.46 12.53 -2.09
CA GLU A 144 12.94 12.54 -2.08
C GLU A 144 13.50 12.86 -0.69
N GLU A 145 12.86 13.74 0.07
CA GLU A 145 13.24 14.03 1.44
C GLU A 145 13.09 12.78 2.34
N ILE A 146 11.98 12.04 2.21
CA ILE A 146 11.77 10.77 2.94
C ILE A 146 12.85 9.76 2.53
N ARG A 147 13.04 9.55 1.22
CA ARG A 147 14.07 8.66 0.67
C ARG A 147 15.46 8.95 1.25
N ASN A 148 15.85 10.23 1.30
CA ASN A 148 17.14 10.64 1.84
C ASN A 148 17.29 10.33 3.34
N VAL A 149 16.22 10.43 4.12
CA VAL A 149 16.23 10.06 5.55
C VAL A 149 16.46 8.56 5.72
N PHE A 150 15.97 7.72 4.79
CA PHE A 150 16.20 6.27 4.80
C PHE A 150 17.56 5.85 4.19
N GLY A 151 18.42 6.77 3.78
CA GLY A 151 19.77 6.47 3.31
C GLY A 151 20.01 6.55 1.80
N GLY A 152 19.02 7.02 1.01
CA GLY A 152 19.19 7.46 -0.38
C GLY A 152 19.63 6.36 -1.34
N ASP A 153 20.83 6.47 -1.91
CA ASP A 153 21.26 5.78 -3.14
C ASP A 153 21.86 4.37 -2.98
N SER A 154 21.65 3.67 -1.90
CA SER A 154 22.17 2.30 -1.78
C SER A 154 21.31 1.29 -2.57
N PHE A 155 21.36 1.40 -3.91
CA PHE A 155 20.79 0.39 -4.80
C PHE A 155 21.42 -0.98 -4.52
N ARG A 156 20.62 -1.92 -4.00
CA ARG A 156 20.97 -3.33 -3.97
C ARG A 156 20.06 -4.07 -4.95
N GLU A 157 20.65 -4.74 -5.94
CA GLU A 157 19.92 -5.74 -6.71
C GLU A 157 19.36 -6.78 -5.74
N ASN A 158 18.07 -6.98 -5.74
CA ASN A 158 17.29 -7.83 -4.85
C ASN A 158 16.90 -7.18 -3.52
N TYR A 159 15.68 -6.64 -3.51
CA TYR A 159 14.87 -6.34 -2.34
C TYR A 159 15.61 -5.63 -1.19
N TYR A 160 15.55 -4.32 -1.15
CA TYR A 160 16.01 -3.55 -0.01
C TYR A 160 14.92 -3.59 1.07
N ASP A 161 15.19 -4.31 2.15
CA ASP A 161 14.50 -4.14 3.41
C ASP A 161 14.92 -2.78 3.95
N GLY A 162 14.03 -1.78 3.86
CA GLY A 162 14.31 -0.44 4.32
C GLY A 162 14.80 -0.49 5.77
N GLU A 163 15.95 0.12 6.03
CA GLU A 163 16.39 0.29 7.42
C GLU A 163 15.25 0.99 8.17
N ALA A 164 14.69 0.30 9.16
CA ALA A 164 13.77 0.91 10.06
C ALA A 164 14.42 2.15 10.64
N VAL A 165 13.75 3.30 10.56
CA VAL A 165 14.16 4.53 11.25
C VAL A 165 13.87 4.31 12.73
N THR A 166 14.75 3.57 13.43
CA THR A 166 14.43 3.04 14.73
C THR A 166 14.42 4.11 15.80
N ASP A 167 15.53 4.53 16.35
CA ASP A 167 15.52 5.30 17.62
C ASP A 167 15.85 6.79 17.47
N ASP A 168 15.97 7.30 16.23
CA ASP A 168 16.29 8.71 15.96
C ASP A 168 15.02 9.56 15.83
N ILE A 169 14.63 10.19 16.92
CA ILE A 169 13.48 11.10 16.98
C ILE A 169 13.56 12.20 15.91
N THR A 170 14.75 12.68 15.58
CA THR A 170 14.91 13.71 14.54
C THR A 170 14.51 13.18 13.17
N ARG A 171 14.95 11.99 12.81
CA ARG A 171 14.55 11.32 11.56
C ARG A 171 13.05 11.04 11.53
N GLN A 172 12.49 10.53 12.63
CA GLN A 172 11.05 10.30 12.76
C GLN A 172 10.25 11.60 12.57
N LEU A 173 10.68 12.71 13.17
CA LEU A 173 10.06 14.02 13.00
C LEU A 173 10.12 14.50 11.54
N PHE A 174 11.26 14.34 10.86
CA PHE A 174 11.39 14.68 9.45
C PHE A 174 10.42 13.88 8.58
N ILE A 175 10.35 12.57 8.76
CA ILE A 175 9.43 11.72 7.99
C ILE A 175 7.98 12.12 8.28
N LYS A 176 7.60 12.23 9.55
CA LYS A 176 6.23 12.57 9.95
C LYS A 176 5.80 13.94 9.41
N SER A 177 6.64 14.96 9.53
CA SER A 177 6.35 16.29 8.99
C SER A 177 6.25 16.29 7.47
N THR A 178 7.06 15.50 6.79
CA THR A 178 7.05 15.38 5.33
C THR A 178 5.81 14.63 4.84
N LEU A 179 5.38 13.57 5.53
CA LEU A 179 4.11 12.89 5.24
C LEU A 179 2.91 13.83 5.43
N LEU A 180 2.87 14.61 6.53
CA LEU A 180 1.84 15.63 6.73
C LEU A 180 1.84 16.69 5.62
N ARG A 181 3.02 17.05 5.10
CA ARG A 181 3.13 17.96 3.95
C ARG A 181 2.58 17.34 2.67
N ILE A 182 2.80 16.05 2.42
CA ILE A 182 2.16 15.33 1.30
C ILE A 182 0.63 15.42 1.44
N LEU A 183 0.07 15.12 2.61
CA LEU A 183 -1.37 15.25 2.85
C LEU A 183 -1.87 16.68 2.58
N ALA A 184 -1.13 17.69 3.04
CA ALA A 184 -1.48 19.09 2.80
C ALA A 184 -1.46 19.46 1.32
N VAL A 185 -0.47 18.97 0.55
CA VAL A 185 -0.39 19.19 -0.91
C VAL A 185 -1.57 18.53 -1.62
N LEU A 186 -1.89 17.28 -1.30
CA LEU A 186 -3.03 16.58 -1.89
C LEU A 186 -4.35 17.27 -1.54
N SER A 187 -4.53 17.68 -0.30
CA SER A 187 -5.72 18.41 0.16
C SER A 187 -5.88 19.77 -0.55
N ALA A 188 -4.80 20.54 -0.67
CA ALA A 188 -4.81 21.86 -1.34
C ALA A 188 -5.16 21.76 -2.84
N ASN A 189 -4.94 20.61 -3.46
CA ASN A 189 -5.29 20.33 -4.85
C ASN A 189 -6.60 19.55 -5.00
N ASN A 190 -7.36 19.31 -3.93
CA ASN A 190 -8.62 18.56 -3.90
C ASN A 190 -8.48 17.15 -4.51
N LEU A 191 -7.39 16.45 -4.22
CA LEU A 191 -7.08 15.16 -4.83
C LEU A 191 -7.60 13.96 -4.01
N PHE A 192 -8.05 14.18 -2.78
CA PHE A 192 -8.70 13.12 -2.02
C PHE A 192 -10.09 12.80 -2.58
N GLU A 193 -10.40 11.52 -2.68
CA GLU A 193 -11.65 11.02 -3.22
C GLU A 193 -12.58 10.58 -2.09
N VAL A 194 -13.82 11.07 -2.10
CA VAL A 194 -14.86 10.61 -1.17
C VAL A 194 -15.46 9.34 -1.74
N THR A 195 -15.39 8.26 -0.99
CA THR A 195 -16.00 6.99 -1.38
C THR A 195 -17.34 6.81 -0.69
N GLU A 196 -18.35 6.46 -1.45
CA GLU A 196 -19.54 5.86 -0.83
C GLU A 196 -19.12 4.52 -0.22
N LYS A 197 -19.51 4.27 1.05
CA LYS A 197 -19.23 3.03 1.79
C LYS A 197 -19.94 1.82 1.15
N ASN A 198 -19.70 1.57 -0.10
CA ASN A 198 -19.90 0.26 -0.66
C ASN A 198 -18.62 -0.52 -0.36
N HIS A 199 -18.56 -1.18 0.80
CA HIS A 199 -17.67 -2.33 0.96
C HIS A 199 -17.86 -3.15 -0.30
N ASP A 200 -16.89 -3.14 -1.20
CA ASP A 200 -17.00 -3.94 -2.41
C ASP A 200 -16.89 -5.42 -1.98
N HIS A 201 -18.06 -5.98 -1.67
CA HIS A 201 -18.22 -7.39 -1.26
C HIS A 201 -17.49 -8.33 -2.23
N ARG A 202 -17.26 -7.88 -3.47
CA ARG A 202 -16.52 -8.64 -4.49
C ARG A 202 -15.04 -8.75 -4.13
N ILE A 203 -14.42 -7.64 -3.68
CA ILE A 203 -13.00 -7.63 -3.30
C ILE A 203 -12.79 -8.49 -2.06
N GLU A 204 -13.65 -8.38 -1.05
CA GLU A 204 -13.56 -9.24 0.15
C GLU A 204 -13.78 -10.73 -0.21
N THR A 205 -14.73 -11.03 -1.10
CA THR A 205 -14.92 -12.39 -1.61
C THR A 205 -13.68 -12.89 -2.35
N ILE A 206 -13.04 -12.03 -3.17
CA ILE A 206 -11.80 -12.38 -3.89
C ILE A 206 -10.67 -12.64 -2.91
N LYS A 207 -10.43 -11.77 -1.92
CA LYS A 207 -9.40 -11.97 -0.88
C LYS A 207 -9.61 -13.29 -0.15
N THR A 208 -10.82 -13.54 0.31
CA THR A 208 -11.18 -14.77 1.02
C THR A 208 -10.97 -16.00 0.14
N THR A 209 -11.43 -15.95 -1.11
CA THR A 209 -11.28 -17.07 -2.07
C THR A 209 -9.81 -17.35 -2.39
N LEU A 210 -9.01 -16.31 -2.65
CA LEU A 210 -7.60 -16.47 -2.94
C LEU A 210 -6.82 -16.98 -1.72
N THR A 211 -7.14 -16.50 -0.52
CA THR A 211 -6.57 -17.01 0.73
C THR A 211 -6.89 -18.49 0.89
N TYR A 212 -8.15 -18.88 0.71
CA TYR A 212 -8.56 -20.29 0.77
C TYR A 212 -7.80 -21.17 -0.24
N ILE A 213 -7.65 -20.71 -1.49
CA ILE A 213 -6.90 -21.41 -2.51
C ILE A 213 -5.43 -21.56 -2.09
N GLN A 214 -4.81 -20.51 -1.58
CA GLN A 214 -3.39 -20.56 -1.15
C GLN A 214 -3.15 -21.50 0.03
N GLU A 215 -4.10 -21.59 0.95
CA GLU A 215 -4.01 -22.49 2.08
C GLU A 215 -4.22 -23.96 1.70
N ASN A 216 -5.05 -24.21 0.68
CA ASN A 216 -5.51 -25.54 0.32
C ASN A 216 -5.02 -26.04 -1.06
N TYR A 217 -4.14 -25.32 -1.79
CA TYR A 217 -3.75 -25.66 -3.17
C TYR A 217 -3.10 -27.04 -3.33
N LYS A 218 -2.63 -27.67 -2.25
CA LYS A 218 -2.06 -29.02 -2.25
C LYS A 218 -3.13 -30.12 -2.22
N GLU A 219 -4.36 -29.74 -1.95
CA GLU A 219 -5.52 -30.64 -1.88
C GLU A 219 -6.45 -30.41 -3.07
N LYS A 220 -7.42 -31.28 -3.25
CA LYS A 220 -8.41 -31.12 -4.31
C LYS A 220 -9.43 -30.07 -3.90
N ILE A 221 -9.37 -28.87 -4.47
CA ILE A 221 -10.29 -27.77 -4.23
C ILE A 221 -11.51 -27.90 -5.14
N TYR A 222 -12.71 -27.79 -4.58
CA TYR A 222 -13.97 -27.71 -5.32
C TYR A 222 -14.49 -26.26 -5.29
N ILE A 223 -15.13 -25.80 -6.37
CA ILE A 223 -15.63 -24.41 -6.49
C ILE A 223 -16.58 -24.04 -5.34
N ARG A 224 -17.34 -25.01 -4.82
CA ARG A 224 -18.28 -24.82 -3.68
C ARG A 224 -17.55 -24.49 -2.35
N ASP A 225 -16.30 -24.85 -2.19
CA ASP A 225 -15.60 -24.74 -0.90
C ASP A 225 -15.30 -23.27 -0.53
N PRO A 226 -14.74 -22.43 -1.43
CA PRO A 226 -14.58 -21.00 -1.19
C PRO A 226 -15.91 -20.27 -0.97
N VAL A 227 -16.97 -20.65 -1.72
CA VAL A 227 -18.30 -20.04 -1.61
C VAL A 227 -18.93 -20.34 -0.25
N SER A 228 -18.76 -21.54 0.28
CA SER A 228 -19.27 -21.91 1.63
C SER A 228 -18.58 -21.13 2.73
N TYR A 229 -17.28 -20.87 2.58
CA TYR A 229 -16.48 -20.10 3.54
C TYR A 229 -16.93 -18.63 3.60
N THR A 230 -17.18 -18.01 2.44
CA THR A 230 -17.68 -16.62 2.38
C THR A 230 -19.09 -16.44 2.93
N HIS A 231 -19.94 -17.50 2.92
CA HIS A 231 -21.29 -17.45 3.46
C HIS A 231 -21.34 -17.71 4.97
N SER A 232 -20.38 -18.42 5.57
CA SER A 232 -20.36 -18.68 7.01
C SER A 232 -20.09 -17.40 7.82
N ASP A 233 -19.25 -16.52 7.35
CA ASP A 233 -18.95 -15.25 8.04
C ASP A 233 -20.13 -14.27 8.00
N ALA A 234 -20.90 -14.25 6.91
CA ALA A 234 -22.09 -13.42 6.79
C ALA A 234 -23.27 -13.89 7.66
N ALA A 235 -23.30 -15.18 8.05
CA ALA A 235 -24.37 -15.73 8.91
C ALA A 235 -24.13 -15.48 10.41
N ASP A 236 -22.90 -15.25 10.84
CA ASP A 236 -22.55 -15.06 12.26
C ASP A 236 -22.84 -13.63 12.74
N ASP A 237 -22.84 -12.64 11.84
CA ASP A 237 -23.19 -11.24 12.17
C ASP A 237 -24.71 -11.04 12.40
N SER A 238 -25.56 -11.97 11.96
CA SER A 238 -27.02 -11.87 12.14
C SER A 238 -27.54 -12.35 13.50
N LEU A 239 -26.69 -12.90 14.36
CA LEU A 239 -27.06 -13.47 15.68
C LEU A 239 -26.62 -12.60 16.87
N ARG A 240 -26.14 -11.38 16.66
CA ARG A 240 -25.90 -10.41 17.74
C ARG A 240 -26.94 -9.30 17.72
N VAL A 241 -28.08 -9.58 18.32
CA VAL A 241 -29.05 -8.59 18.81
C VAL A 241 -29.02 -8.63 20.32
#